data_df678ef66cf7bc1e4942f858c3348515
#
_entry.id   df678ef66cf7bc1e4942f858c3348515
#
_cell.length_a   1.000
_cell.length_b   1.000
_cell.length_c   1.000
_cell.angle_alpha   90.00
_cell.angle_beta   90.00
_cell.angle_gamma   90.00
#
_symmetry.space_group_name_H-M   'P 1'
#
loop_
_entity.id
_entity.type
_entity.pdbx_description
1 polymer ?
#
loop_
_entity_poly.entity_id
_entity_poly.type
_entity_poly.pdbx_seq_one_letter_code
_entity_poly.pdbx_strand_id
1 'polypeptide(L)'
;MTHRQRLAMHGPAAGDRVSLGDTGLVVEVESDSQRRGEEFIMGFGKTARDGMHLQARSTHGTCDVVVSNVLVLDAVTGVRSMSIGIRDGRIAALGRAGNPDTLDGVDVVVGTGTTVVPGEGLIATAGIIDTHVHLLSPRIMEAELASGVTTILGQEFGPVWGVGVNSPWALRRAFAAFDAWPVNIGFLARGSSSRREPLVEALVEGGACGFKVHEDTGAGPRALDTALTVADEFDVQLALHTDGLNEHGSLRETVAVIGGRTLHAFHVEGCGGGHVPNVLALAGVPNVLASSTNPTLPFGRDAEAEGLDMILASHGLDRRVAGDVALARDRIRASTMGAEDVLHDLGLISITSSDAQGMGRAGETVRRTFALASKMKRDRGRLVGGTIGTAADGGGGARGPGGAAGPGGPAGPGGPAQPEGADHDNARVLRYLAKLTINPAVAHGLASEVGSIEVGKLADLVLWQPGFFGAKPQLVLKSGFPAWGVTGDPNASVDASEPLVYGPQFGGHGAAAAEISVAFVSQAALDAGLDLLPSRRRRVAVRRTRSLSSTDMVRNSTLAVVEVDEHTGVVRVDGDPVRSTPAEAVALSRLYFL
;
A
#
# COMPACT_ATOMS: atom_id res chain seq x y z
N MET A 1 -29.40 -19.83 17.92
CA MET A 1 -28.25 -19.69 17.01
C MET A 1 -26.99 -19.67 17.84
N THR A 2 -26.00 -20.50 17.52
CA THR A 2 -24.67 -20.46 18.18
C THR A 2 -23.86 -19.25 17.68
N HIS A 3 -22.85 -18.83 18.43
CA HIS A 3 -21.94 -17.75 18.02
C HIS A 3 -21.31 -18.03 16.63
N ARG A 4 -20.84 -19.26 16.39
CA ARG A 4 -20.28 -19.69 15.09
C ARG A 4 -21.29 -19.57 13.95
N GLN A 5 -22.55 -19.93 14.18
CA GLN A 5 -23.61 -19.79 13.16
C GLN A 5 -23.90 -18.31 12.87
N ARG A 6 -23.89 -17.45 13.91
CA ARG A 6 -24.05 -16.01 13.73
C ARG A 6 -22.92 -15.42 12.87
N LEU A 7 -21.67 -15.74 13.21
CA LEU A 7 -20.52 -15.29 12.43
C LEU A 7 -20.62 -15.68 10.94
N ALA A 8 -21.04 -16.91 10.67
CA ALA A 8 -21.17 -17.40 9.29
C ALA A 8 -22.31 -16.74 8.52
N MET A 9 -23.38 -16.30 9.20
CA MET A 9 -24.56 -15.72 8.56
C MET A 9 -24.54 -14.21 8.46
N HIS A 10 -23.89 -13.52 9.41
CA HIS A 10 -23.99 -12.07 9.57
C HIS A 10 -22.63 -11.37 9.67
N GLY A 11 -21.55 -12.13 9.63
CA GLY A 11 -20.22 -11.60 9.89
C GLY A 11 -19.93 -11.33 11.38
N PRO A 12 -18.73 -10.82 11.70
CA PRO A 12 -18.34 -10.51 13.07
C PRO A 12 -19.00 -9.23 13.56
N ALA A 13 -19.27 -9.15 14.87
CA ALA A 13 -19.82 -8.00 15.57
C ALA A 13 -18.77 -7.35 16.48
N ALA A 14 -19.06 -6.17 17.03
CA ALA A 14 -18.17 -5.49 17.97
C ALA A 14 -17.74 -6.41 19.12
N GLY A 15 -16.43 -6.45 19.39
CA GLY A 15 -15.78 -7.32 20.36
C GLY A 15 -15.43 -8.73 19.83
N ASP A 16 -15.90 -9.12 18.63
CA ASP A 16 -15.47 -10.36 18.01
C ASP A 16 -14.03 -10.25 17.50
N ARG A 17 -13.31 -11.38 17.51
CA ARG A 17 -11.91 -11.47 17.08
C ARG A 17 -11.74 -12.31 15.83
N VAL A 18 -10.93 -11.81 14.90
CA VAL A 18 -10.67 -12.47 13.63
C VAL A 18 -9.15 -12.63 13.44
N SER A 19 -8.72 -13.86 13.18
CA SER A 19 -7.32 -14.17 12.86
C SER A 19 -7.02 -13.90 11.39
N LEU A 20 -5.82 -13.39 11.11
CA LEU A 20 -5.35 -13.03 9.77
C LEU A 20 -4.38 -14.08 9.23
N GLY A 21 -4.85 -14.97 8.38
CA GLY A 21 -4.04 -16.06 7.82
C GLY A 21 -3.37 -16.91 8.91
N ASP A 22 -2.13 -17.30 8.66
CA ASP A 22 -1.25 -18.00 9.61
C ASP A 22 -0.25 -17.05 10.30
N THR A 23 -0.52 -15.74 10.29
CA THR A 23 0.37 -14.71 10.85
C THR A 23 0.42 -14.68 12.37
N GLY A 24 -0.56 -15.27 13.04
CA GLY A 24 -0.77 -15.10 14.47
C GLY A 24 -1.26 -13.70 14.87
N LEU A 25 -1.53 -12.81 13.90
CA LEU A 25 -2.17 -11.52 14.14
C LEU A 25 -3.67 -11.71 14.30
N VAL A 26 -4.24 -11.00 15.28
CA VAL A 26 -5.68 -11.05 15.58
C VAL A 26 -6.21 -9.62 15.62
N VAL A 27 -7.27 -9.36 14.89
CA VAL A 27 -8.01 -8.09 14.97
C VAL A 27 -9.28 -8.25 15.79
N GLU A 28 -9.65 -7.22 16.54
CA GLU A 28 -10.91 -7.12 17.26
C GLU A 28 -11.79 -6.04 16.61
N VAL A 29 -13.06 -6.35 16.40
CA VAL A 29 -14.02 -5.43 15.80
C VAL A 29 -14.34 -4.31 16.78
N GLU A 30 -14.02 -3.07 16.42
CA GLU A 30 -14.19 -1.88 17.25
C GLU A 30 -15.64 -1.38 17.28
N SER A 31 -16.35 -1.54 16.16
CA SER A 31 -17.75 -1.14 16.04
C SER A 31 -18.50 -1.98 15.02
N ASP A 32 -19.83 -2.05 15.19
CA ASP A 32 -20.76 -2.78 14.34
C ASP A 32 -21.97 -1.90 14.04
N SER A 33 -22.28 -1.71 12.77
CA SER A 33 -23.44 -0.95 12.32
C SER A 33 -24.74 -1.77 12.24
N GLN A 34 -24.64 -3.10 12.41
CA GLN A 34 -25.79 -3.99 12.29
C GLN A 34 -26.69 -3.94 13.51
N ARG A 35 -28.01 -4.14 13.31
CA ARG A 35 -28.98 -4.41 14.36
C ARG A 35 -29.40 -5.87 14.32
N ARG A 36 -29.27 -6.55 15.43
CA ARG A 36 -29.62 -7.97 15.54
C ARG A 36 -31.10 -8.23 15.22
N GLY A 37 -31.31 -9.15 14.26
CA GLY A 37 -32.64 -9.54 13.78
C GLY A 37 -33.18 -8.68 12.63
N GLU A 38 -32.45 -7.64 12.23
CA GLU A 38 -32.83 -6.75 11.14
C GLU A 38 -31.71 -6.63 10.09
N GLU A 39 -30.83 -7.63 10.02
CA GLU A 39 -29.68 -7.64 9.11
C GLU A 39 -30.17 -7.80 7.65
N PHE A 40 -29.55 -7.05 6.76
CA PHE A 40 -29.68 -7.27 5.32
C PHE A 40 -28.92 -8.53 4.93
N ILE A 41 -29.60 -9.53 4.36
CA ILE A 41 -28.99 -10.80 3.96
C ILE A 41 -29.49 -11.21 2.59
N MET A 42 -28.57 -11.49 1.67
CA MET A 42 -28.86 -12.04 0.34
C MET A 42 -29.06 -13.55 0.41
N GLY A 43 -29.97 -14.09 -0.41
CA GLY A 43 -30.21 -15.52 -0.56
C GLY A 43 -31.67 -15.92 -0.52
N PHE A 44 -31.95 -17.19 -0.84
CA PHE A 44 -33.31 -17.75 -0.85
C PHE A 44 -33.96 -17.70 0.53
N GLY A 45 -35.15 -17.12 0.58
CA GLY A 45 -35.90 -16.98 1.83
C GLY A 45 -35.28 -16.01 2.84
N LYS A 46 -34.28 -15.23 2.45
CA LYS A 46 -33.61 -14.23 3.28
C LYS A 46 -34.30 -12.85 3.16
N THR A 47 -33.70 -11.82 3.73
CA THR A 47 -34.33 -10.50 3.90
C THR A 47 -34.22 -9.61 2.65
N ALA A 48 -33.28 -9.87 1.74
CA ALA A 48 -33.12 -9.15 0.47
C ALA A 48 -34.24 -9.50 -0.52
N ARG A 49 -35.42 -8.93 -0.28
CA ARG A 49 -36.62 -9.10 -1.12
C ARG A 49 -37.30 -7.75 -1.32
N ASP A 50 -37.98 -7.63 -2.47
CA ASP A 50 -38.77 -6.46 -2.82
C ASP A 50 -39.82 -6.15 -1.73
N GLY A 51 -39.91 -4.89 -1.33
CA GLY A 51 -40.78 -4.44 -0.27
C GLY A 51 -40.40 -4.87 1.16
N MET A 52 -39.31 -5.63 1.33
CA MET A 52 -38.70 -5.90 2.65
C MET A 52 -37.46 -5.03 2.83
N HIS A 53 -36.27 -5.59 2.61
CA HIS A 53 -35.01 -4.86 2.71
C HIS A 53 -34.56 -4.27 1.37
N LEU A 54 -35.29 -4.47 0.27
CA LEU A 54 -35.10 -3.77 -1.00
C LEU A 54 -36.15 -2.67 -1.14
N GLN A 55 -35.72 -1.45 -1.42
CA GLN A 55 -36.61 -0.35 -1.76
C GLN A 55 -37.16 -0.53 -3.18
N ALA A 56 -38.50 -0.48 -3.33
CA ALA A 56 -39.20 -0.74 -4.59
C ALA A 56 -39.44 0.51 -5.45
N ARG A 57 -39.12 1.72 -4.99
CA ARG A 57 -39.57 2.98 -5.62
C ARG A 57 -38.83 3.28 -6.91
N SER A 58 -37.53 3.48 -6.86
CA SER A 58 -36.72 3.92 -7.97
C SER A 58 -35.27 3.51 -7.77
N THR A 59 -34.54 3.28 -8.87
CA THR A 59 -33.08 3.11 -8.81
C THR A 59 -32.36 4.42 -8.45
N HIS A 60 -33.01 5.57 -8.66
CA HIS A 60 -32.47 6.85 -8.20
C HIS A 60 -32.47 6.92 -6.67
N GLY A 61 -31.29 7.23 -6.10
CA GLY A 61 -31.13 7.32 -4.64
C GLY A 61 -30.74 6.00 -3.97
N THR A 62 -30.73 4.87 -4.67
CA THR A 62 -30.18 3.61 -4.19
C THR A 62 -28.72 3.42 -4.63
N CYS A 63 -28.00 2.49 -4.00
CA CYS A 63 -26.67 2.12 -4.44
C CYS A 63 -26.71 1.22 -5.68
N ASP A 64 -25.70 1.34 -6.55
CA ASP A 64 -25.53 0.44 -7.71
C ASP A 64 -25.00 -0.92 -7.25
N VAL A 65 -24.06 -0.89 -6.29
CA VAL A 65 -23.47 -2.07 -5.68
C VAL A 65 -23.43 -1.90 -4.17
N VAL A 66 -23.66 -2.97 -3.45
CA VAL A 66 -23.50 -3.03 -1.99
C VAL A 66 -22.66 -4.25 -1.63
N VAL A 67 -21.55 -4.03 -0.91
CA VAL A 67 -20.86 -5.11 -0.20
C VAL A 67 -21.48 -5.22 1.18
N SER A 68 -22.23 -6.31 1.43
CA SER A 68 -23.04 -6.45 2.65
C SER A 68 -22.23 -7.04 3.81
N ASN A 69 -22.44 -6.51 5.01
CA ASN A 69 -22.00 -7.10 6.29
C ASN A 69 -20.53 -7.54 6.33
N VAL A 70 -19.63 -6.73 5.81
CA VAL A 70 -18.20 -7.05 5.68
C VAL A 70 -17.41 -6.49 6.86
N LEU A 71 -16.34 -7.19 7.24
CA LEU A 71 -15.36 -6.66 8.19
C LEU A 71 -14.40 -5.70 7.46
N VAL A 72 -14.58 -4.41 7.67
CA VAL A 72 -13.68 -3.38 7.13
C VAL A 72 -12.43 -3.29 7.99
N LEU A 73 -11.26 -3.48 7.39
CA LEU A 73 -9.96 -3.10 7.94
C LEU A 73 -9.45 -1.89 7.15
N ASP A 74 -9.42 -0.74 7.78
CA ASP A 74 -8.97 0.49 7.14
C ASP A 74 -8.09 1.32 8.07
N ALA A 75 -6.94 1.74 7.56
CA ALA A 75 -5.93 2.43 8.37
C ALA A 75 -6.41 3.78 8.93
N VAL A 76 -7.37 4.43 8.26
CA VAL A 76 -7.96 5.71 8.67
C VAL A 76 -9.14 5.49 9.60
N THR A 77 -10.08 4.62 9.19
CA THR A 77 -11.38 4.47 9.87
C THR A 77 -11.43 3.36 10.91
N GLY A 78 -10.44 2.46 10.97
CA GLY A 78 -10.32 1.41 11.99
C GLY A 78 -10.86 0.05 11.55
N VAL A 79 -11.26 -0.76 12.54
CA VAL A 79 -11.75 -2.14 12.37
C VAL A 79 -13.24 -2.17 12.63
N ARG A 80 -14.06 -2.25 11.58
CA ARG A 80 -15.52 -2.06 11.68
C ARG A 80 -16.29 -3.12 10.92
N SER A 81 -17.40 -3.59 11.49
CA SER A 81 -18.37 -4.42 10.77
C SER A 81 -19.48 -3.52 10.20
N MET A 82 -19.60 -3.49 8.85
CA MET A 82 -20.57 -2.63 8.16
C MET A 82 -20.83 -3.10 6.73
N SER A 83 -21.80 -2.46 6.07
CA SER A 83 -21.98 -2.56 4.62
C SER A 83 -21.35 -1.34 3.93
N ILE A 84 -20.89 -1.54 2.70
CA ILE A 84 -20.31 -0.51 1.84
C ILE A 84 -21.25 -0.30 0.67
N GLY A 85 -21.84 0.89 0.56
CA GLY A 85 -22.71 1.29 -0.55
C GLY A 85 -21.91 2.05 -1.61
N ILE A 86 -22.07 1.66 -2.85
CA ILE A 86 -21.32 2.20 -3.99
C ILE A 86 -22.31 2.74 -5.01
N ARG A 87 -22.02 3.94 -5.53
CA ARG A 87 -22.76 4.58 -6.62
C ARG A 87 -21.81 5.31 -7.55
N ASP A 88 -22.02 5.20 -8.85
CA ASP A 88 -21.19 5.84 -9.88
C ASP A 88 -19.68 5.58 -9.68
N GLY A 89 -19.34 4.35 -9.26
CA GLY A 89 -17.97 3.92 -9.04
C GLY A 89 -17.31 4.45 -7.75
N ARG A 90 -18.06 5.17 -6.89
CA ARG A 90 -17.56 5.75 -5.65
C ARG A 90 -18.27 5.18 -4.43
N ILE A 91 -17.58 5.19 -3.31
CA ILE A 91 -18.19 4.88 -2.01
C ILE A 91 -19.19 6.00 -1.71
N ALA A 92 -20.46 5.67 -1.72
CA ALA A 92 -21.57 6.61 -1.50
C ALA A 92 -22.02 6.64 -0.04
N ALA A 93 -21.95 5.49 0.64
CA ALA A 93 -22.37 5.37 2.04
C ALA A 93 -21.66 4.20 2.73
N LEU A 94 -21.52 4.31 4.04
CA LEU A 94 -20.94 3.28 4.92
C LEU A 94 -21.86 3.11 6.12
N GLY A 95 -22.18 1.86 6.49
CA GLY A 95 -23.04 1.62 7.65
C GLY A 95 -24.03 0.49 7.44
N ARG A 96 -25.25 0.67 7.90
CA ARG A 96 -26.32 -0.31 7.84
C ARG A 96 -27.00 -0.31 6.47
N ALA A 97 -27.04 -1.47 5.82
CA ALA A 97 -27.74 -1.65 4.55
C ALA A 97 -29.21 -2.02 4.75
N GLY A 98 -30.09 -1.55 3.87
CA GLY A 98 -31.50 -1.92 3.86
C GLY A 98 -32.40 -0.95 3.11
N ASN A 99 -33.68 -1.06 3.44
CA ASN A 99 -34.76 -0.23 2.90
C ASN A 99 -35.24 0.76 3.97
N PRO A 100 -35.05 2.06 3.81
CA PRO A 100 -35.49 3.07 4.79
C PRO A 100 -37.01 3.16 4.93
N ASP A 101 -37.79 2.57 4.03
CA ASP A 101 -39.24 2.52 4.14
C ASP A 101 -39.73 1.49 5.16
N THR A 102 -38.88 0.53 5.51
CA THR A 102 -39.22 -0.60 6.42
C THR A 102 -38.32 -0.67 7.64
N LEU A 103 -37.16 0.00 7.61
CA LEU A 103 -36.15 -0.04 8.66
C LEU A 103 -35.66 1.35 9.03
N ASP A 104 -35.49 1.59 10.33
CA ASP A 104 -34.88 2.81 10.84
C ASP A 104 -33.35 2.75 10.79
N GLY A 105 -32.70 3.89 10.59
CA GLY A 105 -31.24 4.04 10.66
C GLY A 105 -30.50 3.30 9.54
N VAL A 106 -31.07 3.28 8.35
CA VAL A 106 -30.44 2.79 7.13
C VAL A 106 -29.53 3.89 6.56
N ASP A 107 -28.25 3.55 6.45
CA ASP A 107 -27.23 4.42 5.83
C ASP A 107 -27.04 4.08 4.35
N VAL A 108 -27.05 2.79 4.03
CA VAL A 108 -26.80 2.22 2.70
C VAL A 108 -28.12 1.75 2.11
N VAL A 109 -28.70 2.56 1.21
CA VAL A 109 -30.02 2.27 0.63
C VAL A 109 -29.88 1.25 -0.49
N VAL A 110 -30.55 0.11 -0.30
CA VAL A 110 -30.57 -1.00 -1.26
C VAL A 110 -31.89 -0.97 -2.05
N GLY A 111 -31.82 -1.06 -3.35
CA GLY A 111 -32.99 -1.06 -4.24
C GLY A 111 -33.05 -2.29 -5.13
N THR A 112 -34.11 -2.37 -5.93
CA THR A 112 -34.33 -3.50 -6.88
C THR A 112 -33.27 -3.57 -7.98
N GLY A 113 -32.55 -2.46 -8.24
CA GLY A 113 -31.45 -2.40 -9.21
C GLY A 113 -30.06 -2.60 -8.60
N THR A 114 -29.96 -2.81 -7.27
CA THR A 114 -28.68 -2.94 -6.59
C THR A 114 -28.08 -4.33 -6.78
N THR A 115 -26.83 -4.40 -7.23
CA THR A 115 -26.03 -5.62 -7.18
C THR A 115 -25.50 -5.84 -5.76
N VAL A 116 -25.71 -7.00 -5.20
CA VAL A 116 -25.23 -7.34 -3.85
C VAL A 116 -24.03 -8.28 -3.94
N VAL A 117 -22.93 -7.86 -3.31
CA VAL A 117 -21.74 -8.69 -3.07
C VAL A 117 -21.80 -9.14 -1.62
N PRO A 118 -22.04 -10.43 -1.33
CA PRO A 118 -22.05 -10.93 0.05
C PRO A 118 -20.67 -10.76 0.69
N GLY A 119 -20.61 -10.00 1.78
CA GLY A 119 -19.38 -9.71 2.52
C GLY A 119 -19.28 -10.48 3.85
N GLU A 120 -20.29 -11.25 4.19
CA GLU A 120 -20.37 -12.02 5.43
C GLU A 120 -19.20 -13.00 5.53
N GLY A 121 -18.39 -12.84 6.58
CA GLY A 121 -17.17 -13.64 6.77
C GLY A 121 -15.96 -13.21 5.93
N LEU A 122 -16.08 -12.15 5.14
CA LEU A 122 -14.96 -11.56 4.41
C LEU A 122 -14.41 -10.32 5.13
N ILE A 123 -13.16 -10.00 4.83
CA ILE A 123 -12.48 -8.76 5.20
C ILE A 123 -12.42 -7.87 3.97
N ALA A 124 -12.78 -6.58 4.10
CA ALA A 124 -12.56 -5.58 3.06
C ALA A 124 -11.43 -4.64 3.46
N THR A 125 -10.51 -4.40 2.53
CA THR A 125 -9.51 -3.34 2.61
C THR A 125 -9.67 -2.39 1.43
N ALA A 126 -9.14 -1.17 1.55
CA ALA A 126 -8.91 -0.35 0.37
C ALA A 126 -7.96 -1.08 -0.59
N GLY A 127 -8.08 -0.79 -1.87
CA GLY A 127 -7.17 -1.30 -2.88
C GLY A 127 -5.72 -0.90 -2.59
N ILE A 128 -4.83 -1.83 -2.78
CA ILE A 128 -3.39 -1.66 -2.54
C ILE A 128 -2.80 -0.72 -3.60
N ILE A 129 -1.83 0.09 -3.18
CA ILE A 129 -1.12 1.03 -4.04
C ILE A 129 0.35 0.65 -4.09
N ASP A 130 0.85 0.35 -5.27
CA ASP A 130 2.28 0.12 -5.51
C ASP A 130 2.90 1.33 -6.20
N THR A 131 3.85 1.97 -5.53
CA THR A 131 4.50 3.20 -6.00
C THR A 131 5.87 2.98 -6.62
N HIS A 132 6.32 1.73 -6.67
CA HIS A 132 7.63 1.40 -7.21
C HIS A 132 7.56 0.16 -8.12
N VAL A 133 7.23 0.38 -9.38
CA VAL A 133 7.07 -0.70 -10.37
C VAL A 133 7.82 -0.33 -11.65
N HIS A 134 8.75 -1.18 -12.07
CA HIS A 134 9.37 -1.11 -13.39
C HIS A 134 8.46 -1.83 -14.40
N LEU A 135 7.94 -1.10 -15.38
CA LEU A 135 6.94 -1.63 -16.30
C LEU A 135 7.56 -2.28 -17.54
N LEU A 136 8.49 -3.23 -17.35
CA LEU A 136 9.18 -3.89 -18.45
C LEU A 136 8.28 -4.81 -19.28
N SER A 137 7.23 -5.35 -18.66
CA SER A 137 6.22 -6.17 -19.31
C SER A 137 4.82 -5.85 -18.79
N PRO A 138 3.81 -5.68 -19.65
CA PRO A 138 2.44 -5.41 -19.20
C PRO A 138 1.80 -6.59 -18.46
N ARG A 139 2.34 -7.80 -18.56
CA ARG A 139 1.86 -8.98 -17.83
C ARG A 139 2.00 -8.87 -16.31
N ILE A 140 2.80 -7.93 -15.83
CA ILE A 140 2.91 -7.63 -14.40
C ILE A 140 1.54 -7.27 -13.79
N MET A 141 0.63 -6.72 -14.57
CA MET A 141 -0.71 -6.34 -14.13
C MET A 141 -1.52 -7.52 -13.61
N GLU A 142 -1.30 -8.73 -14.13
CA GLU A 142 -1.95 -9.94 -13.64
C GLU A 142 -1.50 -10.25 -12.20
N ALA A 143 -0.20 -10.16 -11.92
CA ALA A 143 0.35 -10.40 -10.59
C ALA A 143 -0.06 -9.32 -9.60
N GLU A 144 -0.10 -8.06 -10.03
CA GLU A 144 -0.54 -6.94 -9.21
C GLU A 144 -2.01 -7.07 -8.82
N LEU A 145 -2.90 -7.27 -9.79
CA LEU A 145 -4.33 -7.49 -9.52
C LEU A 145 -4.57 -8.73 -8.67
N ALA A 146 -3.86 -9.82 -8.94
CA ALA A 146 -3.96 -11.06 -8.18
C ALA A 146 -3.56 -10.90 -6.71
N SER A 147 -2.77 -9.88 -6.38
CA SER A 147 -2.37 -9.54 -5.00
C SER A 147 -3.21 -8.43 -4.36
N GLY A 148 -4.19 -7.88 -5.08
CA GLY A 148 -5.07 -6.81 -4.59
C GLY A 148 -4.57 -5.39 -4.88
N VAL A 149 -3.53 -5.24 -5.71
CA VAL A 149 -3.07 -3.92 -6.16
C VAL A 149 -4.06 -3.37 -7.18
N THR A 150 -4.58 -2.19 -6.91
CA THR A 150 -5.57 -1.50 -7.76
C THR A 150 -5.04 -0.20 -8.33
N THR A 151 -3.90 0.28 -7.82
CA THR A 151 -3.27 1.53 -8.24
C THR A 151 -1.76 1.33 -8.34
N ILE A 152 -1.18 1.76 -9.44
CA ILE A 152 0.25 1.63 -9.72
C ILE A 152 0.81 2.99 -10.12
N LEU A 153 1.94 3.36 -9.54
CA LEU A 153 2.80 4.41 -10.04
C LEU A 153 4.03 3.77 -10.68
N GLY A 154 3.98 3.68 -11.99
CA GLY A 154 4.99 3.04 -12.80
C GLY A 154 6.08 4.00 -13.25
N GLN A 155 7.24 3.46 -13.42
CA GLN A 155 8.38 4.12 -14.03
C GLN A 155 8.90 3.24 -15.15
N GLU A 156 9.44 3.80 -16.21
CA GLU A 156 9.88 3.03 -17.37
C GLU A 156 8.78 2.16 -17.98
N PHE A 157 8.91 1.77 -19.21
CA PHE A 157 7.95 0.91 -19.87
C PHE A 157 8.57 0.23 -21.08
N GLY A 158 8.37 -1.07 -21.13
CA GLY A 158 8.95 -1.95 -22.14
C GLY A 158 10.43 -2.23 -21.91
N PRO A 159 11.00 -3.18 -22.64
CA PRO A 159 12.42 -3.54 -22.59
C PRO A 159 13.29 -2.54 -23.37
N VAL A 160 12.91 -1.28 -23.37
CA VAL A 160 13.56 -0.19 -24.12
C VAL A 160 14.09 0.82 -23.12
N TRP A 161 15.36 1.02 -23.09
CA TRP A 161 16.02 1.96 -22.21
C TRP A 161 16.06 3.35 -22.85
N GLY A 162 15.57 4.34 -22.12
CA GLY A 162 15.79 5.75 -22.43
C GLY A 162 16.83 6.34 -21.51
N VAL A 163 17.24 7.56 -21.78
CA VAL A 163 18.17 8.32 -20.97
C VAL A 163 17.50 9.56 -20.39
N GLY A 164 17.96 10.01 -19.25
CA GLY A 164 17.59 11.30 -18.66
C GLY A 164 16.10 11.49 -18.36
N VAL A 165 15.28 11.75 -19.36
CA VAL A 165 13.85 12.06 -19.24
C VAL A 165 13.02 11.30 -20.28
N ASN A 166 11.81 10.91 -19.93
CA ASN A 166 10.87 10.30 -20.87
C ASN A 166 10.30 11.36 -21.83
N SER A 167 10.25 11.04 -23.13
CA SER A 167 9.59 11.92 -24.09
C SER A 167 8.06 11.92 -23.90
N PRO A 168 7.38 13.05 -24.15
CA PRO A 168 5.91 13.12 -24.12
C PRO A 168 5.23 12.09 -25.04
N TRP A 169 5.85 11.80 -26.19
CA TRP A 169 5.34 10.78 -27.12
C TRP A 169 5.29 9.40 -26.46
N ALA A 170 6.36 9.00 -25.79
CA ALA A 170 6.47 7.68 -25.15
C ALA A 170 5.48 7.55 -23.98
N LEU A 171 5.37 8.57 -23.12
CA LEU A 171 4.41 8.60 -22.02
C LEU A 171 2.97 8.45 -22.51
N ARG A 172 2.58 9.17 -23.56
CA ARG A 172 1.25 9.03 -24.16
C ARG A 172 0.97 7.64 -24.72
N ARG A 173 1.97 6.97 -25.32
CA ARG A 173 1.83 5.57 -25.78
C ARG A 173 1.66 4.61 -24.60
N ALA A 174 2.40 4.84 -23.52
CA ALA A 174 2.26 4.04 -22.31
C ALA A 174 0.85 4.14 -21.73
N PHE A 175 0.29 5.34 -21.56
CA PHE A 175 -1.09 5.50 -21.09
C PHE A 175 -2.09 4.71 -21.94
N ALA A 176 -1.96 4.75 -23.28
CA ALA A 176 -2.83 4.01 -24.18
C ALA A 176 -2.68 2.48 -24.00
N ALA A 177 -1.47 2.00 -23.76
CA ALA A 177 -1.20 0.57 -23.59
C ALA A 177 -1.84 0.01 -22.33
N PHE A 178 -1.99 0.82 -21.28
CA PHE A 178 -2.58 0.39 -20.02
C PHE A 178 -4.12 0.40 -20.00
N ASP A 179 -4.80 0.88 -21.04
CA ASP A 179 -6.26 0.85 -21.11
C ASP A 179 -6.87 -0.56 -21.08
N ALA A 180 -6.07 -1.57 -21.38
CA ALA A 180 -6.48 -2.97 -21.32
C ALA A 180 -6.59 -3.54 -19.88
N TRP A 181 -6.14 -2.81 -18.86
CA TRP A 181 -6.02 -3.32 -17.50
C TRP A 181 -6.87 -2.52 -16.50
N PRO A 182 -7.62 -3.17 -15.60
CA PRO A 182 -8.46 -2.50 -14.61
C PRO A 182 -7.64 -2.03 -13.39
N VAL A 183 -6.64 -1.20 -13.63
CA VAL A 183 -5.80 -0.59 -12.58
C VAL A 183 -5.71 0.92 -12.80
N ASN A 184 -5.71 1.70 -11.73
CA ASN A 184 -5.35 3.11 -11.85
C ASN A 184 -3.85 3.20 -12.12
N ILE A 185 -3.46 4.11 -13.00
CA ILE A 185 -2.07 4.25 -13.43
C ILE A 185 -1.61 5.71 -13.35
N GLY A 186 -0.42 5.93 -12.85
CA GLY A 186 0.34 7.16 -13.01
C GLY A 186 1.76 6.84 -13.44
N PHE A 187 2.41 7.74 -14.17
CA PHE A 187 3.80 7.59 -14.55
C PHE A 187 4.68 8.58 -13.82
N LEU A 188 5.72 8.05 -13.16
CA LEU A 188 6.85 8.83 -12.70
C LEU A 188 7.85 8.88 -13.87
N ALA A 189 7.91 10.03 -14.55
CA ALA A 189 8.89 10.21 -15.61
C ALA A 189 10.31 10.17 -15.03
N ARG A 190 11.30 9.72 -15.82
CA ARG A 190 12.69 9.87 -15.44
C ARG A 190 12.99 11.35 -15.18
N GLY A 191 13.63 11.64 -14.05
CA GLY A 191 13.90 13.00 -13.58
C GLY A 191 15.38 13.42 -13.70
N SER A 192 16.22 12.61 -14.36
CA SER A 192 17.66 12.80 -14.42
C SER A 192 18.05 13.85 -15.48
N SER A 193 17.73 15.12 -15.20
CA SER A 193 18.07 16.25 -16.04
C SER A 193 18.59 17.44 -15.25
N SER A 194 19.71 18.02 -15.69
CA SER A 194 20.22 19.29 -15.16
C SER A 194 19.57 20.51 -15.81
N ARG A 195 18.54 20.30 -16.65
CA ARG A 195 17.75 21.33 -17.32
C ARG A 195 16.28 21.14 -17.01
N ARG A 196 15.59 22.26 -16.85
CA ARG A 196 14.17 22.32 -16.48
C ARG A 196 13.24 21.85 -17.62
N GLU A 197 13.55 22.27 -18.85
CA GLU A 197 12.64 22.16 -19.99
C GLU A 197 12.17 20.72 -20.25
N PRO A 198 13.03 19.69 -20.34
CA PRO A 198 12.57 18.32 -20.58
C PRO A 198 11.67 17.77 -19.47
N LEU A 199 11.89 18.20 -18.22
CA LEU A 199 11.07 17.78 -17.09
C LEU A 199 9.66 18.37 -17.20
N VAL A 200 9.54 19.66 -17.55
CA VAL A 200 8.27 20.33 -17.79
C VAL A 200 7.50 19.71 -18.95
N GLU A 201 8.17 19.41 -20.06
CA GLU A 201 7.58 18.72 -21.20
C GLU A 201 6.99 17.36 -20.81
N ALA A 202 7.71 16.59 -20.00
CA ALA A 202 7.20 15.29 -19.50
C ALA A 202 5.94 15.43 -18.63
N LEU A 203 5.86 16.49 -17.80
CA LEU A 203 4.67 16.76 -16.98
C LEU A 203 3.51 17.29 -17.82
N VAL A 204 3.74 18.34 -18.61
CA VAL A 204 2.68 19.11 -19.28
C VAL A 204 2.16 18.39 -20.52
N GLU A 205 3.08 17.92 -21.38
CA GLU A 205 2.73 17.29 -22.65
C GLU A 205 2.65 15.77 -22.56
N GLY A 206 3.44 15.18 -21.65
CA GLY A 206 3.49 13.73 -21.42
C GLY A 206 2.44 13.24 -20.45
N GLY A 207 1.98 14.07 -19.53
CA GLY A 207 1.01 13.72 -18.50
C GLY A 207 1.62 12.98 -17.31
N ALA A 208 2.94 12.99 -17.12
CA ALA A 208 3.55 12.39 -15.94
C ALA A 208 2.99 13.01 -14.65
N CYS A 209 2.87 12.21 -13.59
CA CYS A 209 2.38 12.63 -12.28
C CYS A 209 3.49 12.88 -11.25
N GLY A 210 4.75 12.76 -11.66
CA GLY A 210 5.93 12.95 -10.83
C GLY A 210 7.19 12.53 -11.54
N PHE A 211 8.28 12.45 -10.76
CA PHE A 211 9.59 12.07 -11.28
C PHE A 211 10.19 10.91 -10.50
N LYS A 212 11.01 10.11 -11.18
CA LYS A 212 11.95 9.17 -10.60
C LYS A 212 13.36 9.58 -11.01
N VAL A 213 14.23 9.79 -10.03
CA VAL A 213 15.65 10.01 -10.23
C VAL A 213 16.41 8.75 -9.85
N HIS A 214 17.30 8.31 -10.73
CA HIS A 214 18.09 7.08 -10.61
C HIS A 214 19.53 7.34 -11.06
N GLU A 215 20.52 6.76 -10.37
CA GLU A 215 21.94 6.96 -10.67
C GLU A 215 22.32 6.47 -12.08
N ASP A 216 21.76 5.36 -12.53
CA ASP A 216 22.03 4.81 -13.87
C ASP A 216 21.75 5.80 -15.00
N THR A 217 20.84 6.75 -14.77
CA THR A 217 20.49 7.80 -15.74
C THR A 217 21.00 9.17 -15.35
N GLY A 218 21.67 9.28 -14.21
CA GLY A 218 22.32 10.48 -13.69
C GLY A 218 21.58 11.12 -12.53
N ALA A 219 22.05 10.87 -11.31
CA ALA A 219 21.50 11.41 -10.06
C ALA A 219 22.43 12.46 -9.41
N GLY A 220 23.26 13.13 -10.20
CA GLY A 220 24.18 14.15 -9.67
C GLY A 220 23.43 15.31 -8.99
N PRO A 221 24.11 16.08 -8.11
CA PRO A 221 23.49 17.13 -7.29
C PRO A 221 22.64 18.13 -8.07
N ARG A 222 23.12 18.53 -9.26
CA ARG A 222 22.38 19.46 -10.12
C ARG A 222 21.12 18.86 -10.73
N ALA A 223 21.16 17.59 -11.13
CA ALA A 223 19.97 16.91 -11.68
C ALA A 223 18.90 16.76 -10.61
N LEU A 224 19.28 16.32 -9.40
CA LEU A 224 18.38 16.19 -8.27
C LEU A 224 17.79 17.55 -7.87
N ASP A 225 18.60 18.60 -7.75
CA ASP A 225 18.16 19.95 -7.42
C ASP A 225 17.16 20.51 -8.46
N THR A 226 17.46 20.31 -9.76
CA THR A 226 16.57 20.73 -10.85
C THR A 226 15.24 19.99 -10.78
N ALA A 227 15.27 18.67 -10.60
CA ALA A 227 14.06 17.85 -10.52
C ALA A 227 13.20 18.21 -9.29
N LEU A 228 13.82 18.45 -8.12
CA LEU A 228 13.12 18.92 -6.92
C LEU A 228 12.49 20.31 -7.13
N THR A 229 13.22 21.23 -7.80
CA THR A 229 12.71 22.58 -8.10
C THR A 229 11.49 22.51 -9.00
N VAL A 230 11.52 21.69 -10.05
CA VAL A 230 10.34 21.51 -10.92
C VAL A 230 9.22 20.79 -10.18
N ALA A 231 9.54 19.81 -9.34
CA ALA A 231 8.54 19.13 -8.53
C ALA A 231 7.81 20.11 -7.58
N ASP A 232 8.54 21.02 -6.92
CA ASP A 232 7.97 22.06 -6.07
C ASP A 232 7.07 23.02 -6.84
N GLU A 233 7.48 23.42 -8.05
CA GLU A 233 6.71 24.33 -8.91
C GLU A 233 5.38 23.72 -9.38
N PHE A 234 5.37 22.44 -9.71
CA PHE A 234 4.22 21.76 -10.30
C PHE A 234 3.40 20.89 -9.32
N ASP A 235 3.73 20.93 -8.04
CA ASP A 235 3.12 20.12 -6.99
C ASP A 235 3.04 18.63 -7.35
N VAL A 236 4.16 18.05 -7.73
CA VAL A 236 4.31 16.63 -8.02
C VAL A 236 5.38 15.99 -7.14
N GLN A 237 5.30 14.68 -6.91
CA GLN A 237 6.28 13.98 -6.08
C GLN A 237 7.55 13.67 -6.88
N LEU A 238 8.68 13.69 -6.19
CA LEU A 238 9.93 13.12 -6.66
C LEU A 238 10.26 11.88 -5.85
N ALA A 239 10.44 10.76 -6.54
CA ALA A 239 10.94 9.52 -5.99
C ALA A 239 12.44 9.39 -6.30
N LEU A 240 13.25 9.11 -5.28
CA LEU A 240 14.69 8.93 -5.43
C LEU A 240 15.06 7.47 -5.17
N HIS A 241 15.76 6.87 -6.12
CA HIS A 241 16.55 5.68 -5.85
C HIS A 241 17.69 6.09 -4.94
N THR A 242 17.72 5.55 -3.73
CA THR A 242 18.53 6.09 -2.63
C THR A 242 19.99 5.69 -2.62
N ASP A 243 20.48 5.23 -3.74
CA ASP A 243 21.87 4.87 -3.89
C ASP A 243 22.84 6.05 -3.89
N GLY A 244 22.51 7.03 -3.16
CA GLY A 244 23.38 8.17 -3.08
C GLY A 244 23.67 8.72 -4.48
N LEU A 245 23.37 9.84 -4.74
CA LEU A 245 23.60 10.69 -5.88
C LEU A 245 24.61 10.21 -6.91
N ASN A 246 25.39 9.25 -6.58
CA ASN A 246 26.38 8.59 -7.39
C ASN A 246 27.12 7.58 -6.52
N GLU A 247 27.77 6.65 -7.11
CA GLU A 247 28.68 5.71 -6.47
C GLU A 247 29.86 6.41 -5.75
N HIS A 248 29.94 7.73 -5.84
CA HIS A 248 31.01 8.56 -5.30
C HIS A 248 30.53 9.59 -4.26
N GLY A 249 29.21 9.71 -4.07
CA GLY A 249 28.63 10.67 -3.12
C GLY A 249 28.56 10.15 -1.70
N SER A 250 28.16 11.04 -0.81
CA SER A 250 27.85 10.71 0.57
C SER A 250 26.40 11.04 0.89
N LEU A 251 25.81 10.36 1.87
CA LEU A 251 24.46 10.66 2.32
C LEU A 251 24.32 12.14 2.71
N ARG A 252 25.34 12.73 3.32
CA ARG A 252 25.35 14.14 3.70
C ARG A 252 25.17 15.07 2.49
N GLU A 253 25.77 14.77 1.35
CA GLU A 253 25.59 15.56 0.13
C GLU A 253 24.16 15.42 -0.40
N THR A 254 23.61 14.21 -0.40
CA THR A 254 22.21 13.95 -0.78
C THR A 254 21.25 14.79 0.08
N VAL A 255 21.38 14.73 1.40
CA VAL A 255 20.55 15.49 2.34
C VAL A 255 20.72 17.01 2.14
N ALA A 256 21.95 17.47 1.86
CA ALA A 256 22.21 18.88 1.58
C ALA A 256 21.50 19.36 0.31
N VAL A 257 21.47 18.54 -0.75
CA VAL A 257 20.76 18.86 -2.00
C VAL A 257 19.24 18.81 -1.80
N ILE A 258 18.73 17.85 -1.05
CA ILE A 258 17.29 17.80 -0.69
C ILE A 258 16.88 19.13 -0.03
N GLY A 259 17.70 19.67 0.88
CA GLY A 259 17.54 21.01 1.41
C GLY A 259 16.21 21.26 2.12
N GLY A 260 15.66 20.25 2.80
CA GLY A 260 14.39 20.33 3.50
C GLY A 260 13.13 20.18 2.60
N ARG A 261 13.29 19.94 1.30
CA ARG A 261 12.18 19.70 0.38
C ARG A 261 11.63 18.27 0.55
N THR A 262 10.35 18.08 0.28
CA THR A 262 9.72 16.76 0.33
C THR A 262 10.27 15.83 -0.75
N LEU A 263 10.53 14.57 -0.37
CA LEU A 263 11.04 13.54 -1.27
C LEU A 263 10.56 12.17 -0.80
N HIS A 264 10.22 11.29 -1.75
CA HIS A 264 9.97 9.88 -1.49
C HIS A 264 11.25 9.08 -1.73
N ALA A 265 11.86 8.57 -0.67
CA ALA A 265 13.07 7.75 -0.77
C ALA A 265 12.70 6.27 -0.89
N PHE A 266 13.09 5.62 -1.99
CA PHE A 266 12.87 4.21 -2.23
C PHE A 266 13.90 3.35 -1.51
N HIS A 267 13.56 2.10 -1.16
CA HIS A 267 14.44 1.06 -0.60
C HIS A 267 15.56 1.61 0.32
N VAL A 268 15.17 2.41 1.33
CA VAL A 268 16.11 3.08 2.26
C VAL A 268 17.01 2.13 3.04
N GLU A 269 16.71 0.83 3.08
CA GLU A 269 17.55 -0.19 3.67
C GLU A 269 18.92 -0.27 2.95
N GLY A 270 18.94 -0.05 1.63
CA GLY A 270 20.15 0.09 0.83
C GLY A 270 20.51 -1.14 -0.02
N CYS A 271 19.98 -2.33 0.19
CA CYS A 271 20.27 -3.52 -0.64
C CYS A 271 19.85 -3.31 -2.09
N GLY A 272 18.67 -2.76 -2.30
CA GLY A 272 18.17 -2.35 -3.62
C GLY A 272 18.84 -1.11 -4.17
N GLY A 273 19.44 -0.29 -3.33
CA GLY A 273 19.85 1.07 -3.61
C GLY A 273 21.31 1.43 -3.49
N GLY A 274 22.25 0.53 -3.21
CA GLY A 274 23.60 0.86 -3.46
C GLY A 274 24.69 0.77 -2.40
N HIS A 275 25.76 1.51 -2.64
CA HIS A 275 27.02 1.35 -1.94
C HIS A 275 27.18 2.24 -0.70
N VAL A 276 26.31 3.23 -0.53
CA VAL A 276 26.38 4.14 0.61
C VAL A 276 25.87 3.42 1.88
N PRO A 277 26.73 3.11 2.86
CA PRO A 277 26.37 2.20 3.95
C PRO A 277 25.35 2.78 4.93
N ASN A 278 25.18 4.10 4.96
CA ASN A 278 24.33 4.80 5.92
C ASN A 278 23.02 5.35 5.33
N VAL A 279 22.59 4.88 4.15
CA VAL A 279 21.34 5.33 3.48
C VAL A 279 20.12 5.20 4.38
N LEU A 280 20.05 4.16 5.22
CA LEU A 280 18.93 3.95 6.15
C LEU A 280 18.68 5.13 7.10
N ALA A 281 19.69 5.98 7.33
CA ALA A 281 19.54 7.20 8.13
C ALA A 281 18.55 8.22 7.51
N LEU A 282 18.22 8.10 6.22
CA LEU A 282 17.17 8.91 5.59
C LEU A 282 15.80 8.70 6.24
N ALA A 283 15.55 7.55 6.87
CA ALA A 283 14.31 7.30 7.61
C ALA A 283 14.13 8.23 8.83
N GLY A 284 15.20 8.87 9.31
CA GLY A 284 15.17 9.87 10.38
C GLY A 284 15.06 11.32 9.87
N VAL A 285 15.06 11.58 8.57
CA VAL A 285 14.97 12.93 8.00
C VAL A 285 13.50 13.32 7.83
N PRO A 286 13.00 14.36 8.52
CA PRO A 286 11.55 14.61 8.64
C PRO A 286 10.79 14.79 7.31
N ASN A 287 11.42 15.41 6.31
CA ASN A 287 10.81 15.68 5.00
C ASN A 287 11.08 14.57 3.97
N VAL A 288 11.74 13.49 4.38
CA VAL A 288 11.95 12.30 3.55
C VAL A 288 10.91 11.24 3.91
N LEU A 289 10.07 10.88 2.95
CA LEU A 289 9.09 9.82 3.09
C LEU A 289 9.77 8.50 2.76
N ALA A 290 10.16 7.76 3.79
CA ALA A 290 10.94 6.54 3.64
C ALA A 290 10.07 5.35 3.22
N SER A 291 10.55 4.57 2.25
CA SER A 291 9.93 3.31 1.85
C SER A 291 10.92 2.15 1.75
N SER A 292 10.38 0.95 1.89
CA SER A 292 11.07 -0.31 1.64
C SER A 292 10.47 -1.03 0.45
N THR A 293 11.27 -1.93 -0.12
CA THR A 293 10.81 -2.87 -1.14
C THR A 293 10.73 -4.29 -0.59
N ASN A 294 9.90 -5.10 -1.20
CA ASN A 294 9.56 -6.40 -0.61
C ASN A 294 10.69 -7.44 -0.49
N PRO A 295 11.80 -7.41 -1.26
CA PRO A 295 12.85 -8.43 -1.16
C PRO A 295 13.51 -8.56 0.21
N THR A 296 13.73 -7.45 0.92
CA THR A 296 14.37 -7.45 2.23
C THR A 296 13.43 -7.80 3.39
N LEU A 297 12.11 -7.88 3.13
CA LEU A 297 11.06 -8.03 4.12
C LEU A 297 10.45 -9.45 4.18
N PRO A 298 10.33 -10.01 5.40
CA PRO A 298 11.08 -9.67 6.60
C PRO A 298 12.50 -10.20 6.52
N PHE A 299 13.43 -9.64 7.29
CA PHE A 299 14.79 -10.17 7.41
C PHE A 299 14.76 -11.64 7.84
N GLY A 300 15.18 -12.52 6.94
CA GLY A 300 15.18 -13.96 7.09
C GLY A 300 16.58 -14.55 7.05
N ARG A 301 16.71 -15.81 7.45
CA ARG A 301 17.99 -16.53 7.49
C ARG A 301 18.74 -16.50 6.16
N ASP A 302 18.02 -16.57 5.05
CA ASP A 302 18.62 -16.67 3.72
C ASP A 302 18.63 -15.31 2.96
N ALA A 303 18.25 -14.19 3.64
CA ALA A 303 18.08 -12.88 3.01
C ALA A 303 19.35 -12.35 2.33
N GLU A 304 20.54 -12.57 2.93
CA GLU A 304 21.81 -12.14 2.31
C GLU A 304 22.12 -12.93 1.03
N ALA A 305 21.84 -14.23 1.01
CA ALA A 305 22.06 -15.07 -0.16
C ALA A 305 21.05 -14.72 -1.28
N GLU A 306 19.78 -14.51 -0.92
CA GLU A 306 18.73 -14.06 -1.86
C GLU A 306 19.07 -12.68 -2.42
N GLY A 307 19.51 -11.73 -1.59
CA GLY A 307 19.95 -10.41 -2.00
C GLY A 307 21.12 -10.45 -2.98
N LEU A 308 22.12 -11.31 -2.72
CA LEU A 308 23.25 -11.48 -3.63
C LEU A 308 22.81 -11.97 -5.01
N ASP A 309 21.94 -12.97 -5.05
CA ASP A 309 21.43 -13.52 -6.30
C ASP A 309 20.63 -12.48 -7.09
N MET A 310 19.84 -11.69 -6.40
CA MET A 310 19.02 -10.66 -7.02
C MET A 310 19.86 -9.52 -7.58
N ILE A 311 20.86 -9.01 -6.84
CA ILE A 311 21.74 -7.94 -7.30
C ILE A 311 22.52 -8.42 -8.53
N LEU A 312 23.11 -9.61 -8.49
CA LEU A 312 23.83 -10.17 -9.64
C LEU A 312 22.92 -10.25 -10.88
N ALA A 313 21.70 -10.74 -10.71
CA ALA A 313 20.75 -10.89 -11.81
C ALA A 313 20.26 -9.54 -12.37
N SER A 314 19.86 -8.62 -11.50
CA SER A 314 19.26 -7.34 -11.90
C SER A 314 20.25 -6.37 -12.54
N HIS A 315 21.54 -6.46 -12.15
CA HIS A 315 22.60 -5.61 -12.69
C HIS A 315 23.42 -6.26 -13.81
N GLY A 316 23.03 -7.46 -14.25
CA GLY A 316 23.76 -8.18 -15.30
C GLY A 316 25.18 -8.56 -14.91
N LEU A 317 25.44 -8.77 -13.61
CA LEU A 317 26.73 -9.15 -13.08
C LEU A 317 26.99 -10.66 -13.22
N ASP A 318 28.25 -11.07 -13.31
CA ASP A 318 28.63 -12.46 -13.51
C ASP A 318 29.25 -13.06 -12.24
N ARG A 319 28.64 -14.13 -11.70
CA ARG A 319 29.16 -14.88 -10.55
C ARG A 319 30.57 -15.40 -10.70
N ARG A 320 31.04 -15.58 -11.94
CA ARG A 320 32.41 -16.06 -12.25
C ARG A 320 33.44 -14.94 -12.16
N VAL A 321 33.00 -13.68 -12.12
CA VAL A 321 33.86 -12.51 -12.00
C VAL A 321 33.94 -12.09 -10.53
N ALA A 322 35.10 -12.23 -9.91
CA ALA A 322 35.30 -11.94 -8.49
C ALA A 322 34.97 -10.47 -8.14
N GLY A 323 35.26 -9.53 -9.06
CA GLY A 323 34.92 -8.11 -8.91
C GLY A 323 33.42 -7.86 -8.87
N ASP A 324 32.64 -8.53 -9.71
CA ASP A 324 31.19 -8.42 -9.75
C ASP A 324 30.55 -8.96 -8.46
N VAL A 325 31.05 -10.08 -7.98
CA VAL A 325 30.58 -10.66 -6.72
C VAL A 325 30.93 -9.75 -5.53
N ALA A 326 32.12 -9.14 -5.53
CA ALA A 326 32.53 -8.20 -4.48
C ALA A 326 31.63 -6.95 -4.50
N LEU A 327 31.37 -6.38 -5.67
CA LEU A 327 30.47 -5.25 -5.86
C LEU A 327 29.04 -5.54 -5.34
N ALA A 328 28.49 -6.69 -5.70
CA ALA A 328 27.17 -7.10 -5.23
C ALA A 328 27.13 -7.30 -3.71
N ARG A 329 28.16 -7.89 -3.12
CA ARG A 329 28.23 -8.14 -1.66
C ARG A 329 28.37 -6.86 -0.85
N ASP A 330 28.99 -5.83 -1.38
CA ASP A 330 29.15 -4.55 -0.70
C ASP A 330 27.80 -3.87 -0.40
N ARG A 331 26.77 -4.18 -1.18
CA ARG A 331 25.42 -3.66 -1.02
C ARG A 331 24.58 -4.43 0.03
N ILE A 332 25.04 -5.58 0.47
CA ILE A 332 24.25 -6.47 1.34
C ILE A 332 24.76 -6.38 2.78
N ARG A 333 23.89 -5.93 3.68
CA ARG A 333 24.24 -5.73 5.09
C ARG A 333 23.15 -6.28 6.00
N ALA A 334 23.42 -7.38 6.65
CA ALA A 334 22.49 -8.01 7.63
C ALA A 334 22.07 -7.04 8.74
N SER A 335 22.95 -6.10 9.11
CA SER A 335 22.67 -5.10 10.14
C SER A 335 21.58 -4.11 9.72
N THR A 336 21.60 -3.62 8.49
CA THR A 336 20.58 -2.70 7.96
C THR A 336 19.27 -3.43 7.69
N MET A 337 19.31 -4.64 7.11
CA MET A 337 18.11 -5.49 6.93
C MET A 337 17.42 -5.82 8.26
N GLY A 338 18.21 -6.16 9.31
CA GLY A 338 17.65 -6.42 10.62
C GLY A 338 17.11 -5.17 11.31
N ALA A 339 17.71 -4.02 11.09
CA ALA A 339 17.22 -2.74 11.60
C ALA A 339 15.97 -2.27 10.85
N GLU A 340 15.89 -2.47 9.53
CA GLU A 340 14.74 -2.15 8.70
C GLU A 340 13.43 -2.72 9.28
N ASP A 341 13.41 -3.99 9.68
CA ASP A 341 12.27 -4.62 10.33
C ASP A 341 11.78 -3.81 11.54
N VAL A 342 12.72 -3.35 12.38
CA VAL A 342 12.41 -2.59 13.59
C VAL A 342 11.91 -1.18 13.24
N LEU A 343 12.53 -0.50 12.26
CA LEU A 343 12.10 0.82 11.82
C LEU A 343 10.66 0.80 11.25
N HIS A 344 10.28 -0.28 10.59
CA HIS A 344 8.90 -0.50 10.17
C HIS A 344 7.94 -0.57 11.36
N ASP A 345 8.27 -1.34 12.39
CA ASP A 345 7.41 -1.52 13.56
C ASP A 345 7.35 -0.25 14.43
N LEU A 346 8.42 0.56 14.45
CA LEU A 346 8.45 1.88 15.06
C LEU A 346 7.64 2.92 14.28
N GLY A 347 7.38 2.72 12.99
CA GLY A 347 6.66 3.66 12.14
C GLY A 347 7.55 4.78 11.57
N LEU A 348 8.85 4.53 11.45
CA LEU A 348 9.83 5.40 10.80
C LEU A 348 9.86 5.17 9.28
N ILE A 349 9.67 3.94 8.84
CA ILE A 349 9.46 3.62 7.42
C ILE A 349 7.95 3.51 7.19
N SER A 350 7.42 4.35 6.32
CA SER A 350 5.98 4.61 6.21
C SER A 350 5.30 3.96 5.00
N ILE A 351 6.06 3.44 4.04
CA ILE A 351 5.55 2.88 2.78
C ILE A 351 6.28 1.55 2.51
N THR A 352 5.55 0.60 1.92
CA THR A 352 6.10 -0.63 1.34
C THR A 352 5.64 -0.75 -0.11
N SER A 353 6.56 -1.05 -1.01
CA SER A 353 6.33 -1.22 -2.45
C SER A 353 6.98 -2.49 -2.97
N SER A 354 6.78 -2.80 -4.26
CA SER A 354 7.29 -4.07 -4.81
C SER A 354 8.72 -3.99 -5.32
N ASP A 355 9.08 -2.92 -6.01
CA ASP A 355 10.25 -2.86 -6.91
C ASP A 355 10.18 -3.95 -8.00
N ALA A 356 8.96 -4.24 -8.42
CA ALA A 356 8.70 -5.33 -9.36
C ALA A 356 9.34 -5.05 -10.72
N GLN A 357 9.87 -6.10 -11.34
CA GLN A 357 10.66 -6.07 -12.57
C GLN A 357 11.98 -5.25 -12.48
N GLY A 358 12.29 -4.70 -11.30
CA GLY A 358 13.63 -4.27 -10.89
C GLY A 358 14.25 -5.36 -10.02
N MET A 359 14.32 -5.14 -8.70
CA MET A 359 14.83 -6.13 -7.75
C MET A 359 13.75 -6.85 -6.94
N GLY A 360 12.47 -6.50 -7.08
CA GLY A 360 11.39 -7.06 -6.30
C GLY A 360 10.39 -7.89 -7.11
N ARG A 361 9.28 -8.22 -6.46
CA ARG A 361 8.26 -9.10 -7.03
C ARG A 361 6.87 -8.54 -6.80
N ALA A 362 6.14 -8.25 -7.88
CA ALA A 362 4.70 -8.07 -7.83
C ALA A 362 4.04 -9.28 -7.15
N GLY A 363 2.93 -9.08 -6.52
CA GLY A 363 2.20 -10.17 -5.86
C GLY A 363 2.73 -10.56 -4.48
N GLU A 364 3.92 -10.13 -4.09
CA GLU A 364 4.48 -10.43 -2.78
C GLU A 364 4.42 -9.28 -1.77
N THR A 365 4.09 -8.08 -2.20
CA THR A 365 4.19 -6.88 -1.36
C THR A 365 3.30 -6.95 -0.13
N VAL A 366 2.02 -7.29 -0.30
CA VAL A 366 1.08 -7.44 0.82
C VAL A 366 1.51 -8.58 1.74
N ARG A 367 1.82 -9.73 1.16
CA ARG A 367 2.22 -10.93 1.89
C ARG A 367 3.47 -10.68 2.74
N ARG A 368 4.53 -10.11 2.17
CA ARG A 368 5.79 -9.84 2.91
C ARG A 368 5.61 -8.76 3.97
N THR A 369 4.79 -7.75 3.71
CA THR A 369 4.45 -6.71 4.71
C THR A 369 3.75 -7.32 5.94
N PHE A 370 2.79 -8.23 5.76
CA PHE A 370 2.13 -8.89 6.88
C PHE A 370 2.96 -10.03 7.50
N ALA A 371 3.86 -10.66 6.75
CA ALA A 371 4.87 -11.55 7.31
C ALA A 371 5.83 -10.79 8.25
N LEU A 372 6.22 -9.58 7.88
CA LEU A 372 7.00 -8.68 8.75
C LEU A 372 6.21 -8.28 10.00
N ALA A 373 4.93 -7.88 9.86
CA ALA A 373 4.09 -7.58 11.03
C ALA A 373 3.99 -8.76 12.00
N SER A 374 3.88 -9.98 11.46
CA SER A 374 3.90 -11.24 12.24
C SER A 374 5.23 -11.44 12.96
N LYS A 375 6.37 -11.25 12.26
CA LYS A 375 7.71 -11.32 12.86
C LYS A 375 7.86 -10.31 13.99
N MET A 376 7.48 -9.07 13.76
CA MET A 376 7.59 -8.01 14.76
C MET A 376 6.70 -8.26 15.99
N LYS A 377 5.55 -8.90 15.83
CA LYS A 377 4.77 -9.36 17.00
C LYS A 377 5.53 -10.37 17.84
N ARG A 378 6.22 -11.34 17.21
CA ARG A 378 7.01 -12.35 17.93
C ARG A 378 8.24 -11.74 18.60
N ASP A 379 8.96 -10.87 17.90
CA ASP A 379 10.25 -10.31 18.35
C ASP A 379 10.09 -9.20 19.39
N ARG A 380 9.01 -8.40 19.30
CA ARG A 380 8.80 -7.18 20.08
C ARG A 380 7.54 -7.19 20.93
N GLY A 381 6.78 -8.28 20.89
CA GLY A 381 5.52 -8.36 21.60
C GLY A 381 4.43 -7.46 20.99
N ARG A 382 3.52 -7.01 21.83
CA ARG A 382 2.36 -6.22 21.43
C ARG A 382 2.73 -4.76 21.17
N LEU A 383 2.18 -4.18 20.11
CA LEU A 383 2.26 -2.74 19.87
C LEU A 383 1.19 -2.02 20.69
N VAL A 384 1.59 -1.33 21.75
CA VAL A 384 0.70 -0.49 22.56
C VAL A 384 0.58 0.87 21.89
N GLY A 385 -0.63 1.42 21.77
CA GLY A 385 -0.88 2.65 21.02
C GLY A 385 0.01 3.81 21.49
N GLY A 386 0.86 4.29 20.60
CA GLY A 386 1.51 5.60 20.71
C GLY A 386 2.79 5.73 21.53
N THR A 387 3.27 4.71 22.23
CA THR A 387 4.54 4.81 23.00
C THR A 387 5.45 3.62 22.73
N ILE A 388 6.72 3.91 22.48
CA ILE A 388 7.79 2.93 22.30
C ILE A 388 8.06 2.28 23.65
N GLY A 389 7.62 1.04 23.84
CA GLY A 389 8.12 0.20 24.90
C GLY A 389 9.52 -0.30 24.52
N THR A 390 10.56 0.18 25.18
CA THR A 390 11.90 -0.42 25.09
C THR A 390 11.79 -1.88 25.51
N ALA A 391 12.31 -2.79 24.69
CA ALA A 391 12.41 -4.20 25.06
C ALA A 391 13.31 -4.32 26.30
N ALA A 392 12.70 -4.62 27.45
CA ALA A 392 13.45 -4.99 28.63
C ALA A 392 14.03 -6.39 28.42
N ASP A 393 15.33 -6.50 28.64
CA ASP A 393 16.07 -7.76 28.75
C ASP A 393 15.31 -8.77 29.63
N GLY A 394 15.29 -10.00 29.22
CA GLY A 394 14.79 -11.12 30.02
C GLY A 394 15.62 -11.28 31.31
N GLY A 395 15.11 -10.73 32.41
CA GLY A 395 15.71 -10.93 33.72
C GLY A 395 14.77 -10.40 34.80
N GLY A 396 14.22 -11.29 35.63
CA GLY A 396 13.25 -10.97 36.65
C GLY A 396 13.77 -10.07 37.76
N GLY A 397 12.87 -9.30 38.34
CA GLY A 397 13.05 -8.79 39.69
C GLY A 397 12.65 -7.32 39.96
N ALA A 398 11.61 -7.19 40.79
CA ALA A 398 11.35 -6.17 41.78
C ALA A 398 10.90 -4.76 41.37
N ARG A 399 9.73 -4.43 41.86
CA ARG A 399 9.05 -3.12 41.90
C ARG A 399 9.79 -2.09 42.78
N GLY A 400 9.78 -0.82 42.28
CA GLY A 400 10.03 0.35 43.13
C GLY A 400 9.25 1.57 42.59
N PRO A 401 8.80 2.52 43.44
CA PRO A 401 7.73 3.45 43.12
C PRO A 401 8.22 4.87 42.77
N GLY A 402 7.50 5.52 41.84
CA GLY A 402 7.26 6.97 41.86
C GLY A 402 8.21 7.85 41.05
N GLY A 403 7.73 8.43 39.98
CA GLY A 403 8.35 9.58 39.34
C GLY A 403 7.32 10.35 38.50
N ALA A 404 7.16 11.65 38.77
CA ALA A 404 6.11 12.54 38.34
C ALA A 404 6.16 12.90 36.82
N ALA A 405 4.99 13.09 36.23
CA ALA A 405 4.76 13.52 34.87
C ALA A 405 5.08 15.00 34.65
N GLY A 406 5.75 15.32 33.53
CA GLY A 406 5.92 16.67 33.00
C GLY A 406 4.85 16.97 31.92
N PRO A 407 4.54 18.25 31.62
CA PRO A 407 3.37 18.66 30.85
C PRO A 407 3.56 18.42 29.34
N GLY A 408 2.54 17.79 28.73
CA GLY A 408 2.50 17.43 27.33
C GLY A 408 2.25 18.62 26.40
N GLY A 409 2.88 18.56 25.21
CA GLY A 409 2.53 19.36 24.05
C GLY A 409 1.33 18.75 23.28
N PRO A 410 0.69 19.50 22.36
CA PRO A 410 -0.56 19.09 21.74
C PRO A 410 -0.38 17.90 20.80
N ALA A 411 -1.15 16.85 21.05
CA ALA A 411 -1.23 15.67 20.19
C ALA A 411 -1.96 16.01 18.87
N GLY A 412 -1.36 15.63 17.75
CA GLY A 412 -2.07 15.55 16.47
C GLY A 412 -3.21 14.50 16.51
N PRO A 413 -4.09 14.43 15.51
CA PRO A 413 -5.27 13.59 15.53
C PRO A 413 -4.93 12.11 15.48
N GLY A 414 -4.50 11.55 16.59
CA GLY A 414 -4.36 10.13 16.82
C GLY A 414 -5.73 9.54 17.13
N GLY A 415 -6.07 8.43 16.47
CA GLY A 415 -7.23 7.64 16.85
C GLY A 415 -7.18 7.26 18.33
N PRO A 416 -8.32 6.88 18.93
CA PRO A 416 -8.45 6.64 20.36
C PRO A 416 -7.42 5.62 20.85
N ALA A 417 -6.74 5.95 21.94
CA ALA A 417 -5.81 5.06 22.62
C ALA A 417 -6.54 3.78 23.04
N GLN A 418 -5.94 2.62 22.71
CA GLN A 418 -6.52 1.34 23.10
C GLN A 418 -6.38 1.10 24.60
N PRO A 419 -7.43 0.54 25.26
CA PRO A 419 -7.36 0.24 26.68
C PRO A 419 -6.24 -0.77 26.99
N GLU A 420 -5.54 -0.54 28.10
CA GLU A 420 -4.58 -1.49 28.62
C GLU A 420 -5.26 -2.83 28.91
N GLY A 421 -4.76 -3.91 28.28
CA GLY A 421 -5.29 -5.27 28.48
C GLY A 421 -5.99 -5.93 27.29
N ALA A 422 -6.29 -5.22 26.21
CA ALA A 422 -6.93 -5.83 25.03
C ALA A 422 -5.96 -6.80 24.30
N ASP A 423 -6.38 -8.04 24.08
CA ASP A 423 -5.58 -9.11 23.47
C ASP A 423 -5.80 -9.18 21.94
N HIS A 424 -5.49 -8.07 21.24
CA HIS A 424 -5.61 -7.96 19.78
C HIS A 424 -4.52 -7.07 19.19
N ASP A 425 -4.31 -7.12 17.86
CA ASP A 425 -3.22 -6.46 17.14
C ASP A 425 -3.68 -5.29 16.26
N ASN A 426 -4.86 -4.68 16.51
CA ASN A 426 -5.40 -3.62 15.64
C ASN A 426 -4.37 -2.53 15.33
N ALA A 427 -3.65 -2.05 16.34
CA ALA A 427 -2.65 -0.98 16.14
C ALA A 427 -1.58 -1.38 15.14
N ARG A 428 -1.03 -2.61 15.25
CA ARG A 428 0.00 -3.11 14.33
C ARG A 428 -0.58 -3.38 12.95
N VAL A 429 -1.71 -4.09 12.87
CA VAL A 429 -2.35 -4.41 11.60
C VAL A 429 -2.65 -3.14 10.79
N LEU A 430 -3.25 -2.14 11.42
CA LEU A 430 -3.58 -0.88 10.77
C LEU A 430 -2.34 -0.04 10.42
N ARG A 431 -1.25 -0.10 11.22
CA ARG A 431 0.04 0.51 10.89
C ARG A 431 0.63 -0.08 9.62
N TYR A 432 0.63 -1.40 9.49
CA TYR A 432 1.19 -2.07 8.32
C TYR A 432 0.27 -1.95 7.10
N LEU A 433 -1.05 -1.92 7.29
CA LEU A 433 -1.99 -1.65 6.20
C LEU A 433 -1.83 -0.23 5.63
N ALA A 434 -1.58 0.76 6.49
CA ALA A 434 -1.35 2.14 6.05
C ALA A 434 -0.18 2.26 5.07
N LYS A 435 0.87 1.43 5.21
CA LYS A 435 2.04 1.42 4.32
C LYS A 435 1.73 0.99 2.89
N LEU A 436 0.64 0.27 2.71
CA LEU A 436 0.18 -0.30 1.44
C LEU A 436 -0.98 0.48 0.82
N THR A 437 -1.60 1.38 1.57
CA THR A 437 -2.86 2.03 1.18
C THR A 437 -2.77 3.56 1.27
N ILE A 438 -3.06 4.14 2.44
CA ILE A 438 -3.18 5.59 2.58
C ILE A 438 -1.84 6.33 2.50
N ASN A 439 -0.74 5.77 3.02
CA ASN A 439 0.54 6.46 3.03
C ASN A 439 1.13 6.66 1.62
N PRO A 440 1.18 5.65 0.73
CA PRO A 440 1.55 5.88 -0.66
C PRO A 440 0.59 6.85 -1.38
N ALA A 441 -0.71 6.83 -1.04
CA ALA A 441 -1.67 7.79 -1.60
C ALA A 441 -1.38 9.23 -1.16
N VAL A 442 -1.06 9.45 0.11
CA VAL A 442 -0.66 10.76 0.63
C VAL A 442 0.64 11.22 -0.01
N ALA A 443 1.67 10.36 -0.01
CA ALA A 443 2.99 10.68 -0.54
C ALA A 443 2.96 11.16 -2.00
N HIS A 444 2.07 10.60 -2.82
CA HIS A 444 1.96 10.90 -4.25
C HIS A 444 0.74 11.75 -4.63
N GLY A 445 0.02 12.30 -3.65
CA GLY A 445 -1.10 13.21 -3.92
C GLY A 445 -2.36 12.56 -4.47
N LEU A 446 -2.60 11.28 -4.15
CA LEU A 446 -3.74 10.48 -4.62
C LEU A 446 -4.84 10.34 -3.55
N ALA A 447 -4.61 10.79 -2.32
CA ALA A 447 -5.42 10.47 -1.15
C ALA A 447 -6.88 10.98 -1.21
N SER A 448 -7.19 11.92 -2.10
CA SER A 448 -8.57 12.35 -2.37
C SER A 448 -9.39 11.31 -3.16
N GLU A 449 -8.75 10.41 -3.88
CA GLU A 449 -9.40 9.43 -4.75
C GLU A 449 -9.30 7.99 -4.22
N VAL A 450 -8.16 7.61 -3.62
CA VAL A 450 -7.84 6.24 -3.22
C VAL A 450 -7.14 6.18 -1.86
N GLY A 451 -6.87 4.97 -1.36
CA GLY A 451 -6.03 4.71 -0.19
C GLY A 451 -6.78 4.49 1.12
N SER A 452 -8.09 4.71 1.17
CA SER A 452 -8.92 4.39 2.33
C SER A 452 -10.38 4.15 1.95
N ILE A 453 -11.14 3.49 2.83
CA ILE A 453 -12.58 3.25 2.67
C ILE A 453 -13.32 4.43 3.30
N GLU A 454 -13.51 5.49 2.51
CA GLU A 454 -14.20 6.72 2.91
C GLU A 454 -15.18 7.17 1.84
N VAL A 455 -16.30 7.78 2.27
CA VAL A 455 -17.31 8.31 1.35
C VAL A 455 -16.69 9.34 0.40
N GLY A 456 -17.01 9.22 -0.89
CA GLY A 456 -16.51 10.06 -1.98
C GLY A 456 -15.30 9.51 -2.71
N LYS A 457 -14.53 8.59 -2.14
CA LYS A 457 -13.39 7.94 -2.81
C LYS A 457 -13.84 6.87 -3.79
N LEU A 458 -12.95 6.50 -4.71
CA LEU A 458 -13.17 5.38 -5.62
C LEU A 458 -13.42 4.09 -4.83
N ALA A 459 -14.40 3.31 -5.26
CA ALA A 459 -14.72 2.04 -4.64
C ALA A 459 -13.76 0.93 -5.10
N ASP A 460 -12.46 1.19 -4.94
CA ASP A 460 -11.40 0.23 -5.17
C ASP A 460 -11.21 -0.58 -3.90
N LEU A 461 -11.74 -1.78 -3.87
CA LEU A 461 -11.81 -2.63 -2.69
C LEU A 461 -11.21 -4.00 -2.94
N VAL A 462 -10.59 -4.55 -1.91
CA VAL A 462 -10.11 -5.94 -1.93
C VAL A 462 -10.80 -6.73 -0.86
N LEU A 463 -11.47 -7.81 -1.24
CA LEU A 463 -12.16 -8.72 -0.35
C LEU A 463 -11.30 -9.96 -0.11
N TRP A 464 -11.08 -10.29 1.16
CA TRP A 464 -10.23 -11.39 1.59
C TRP A 464 -11.00 -12.40 2.42
N GLN A 465 -10.79 -13.67 2.19
CA GLN A 465 -11.09 -14.66 3.22
C GLN A 465 -10.07 -14.49 4.37
N PRO A 466 -10.50 -14.48 5.64
CA PRO A 466 -9.59 -14.29 6.77
C PRO A 466 -8.41 -15.25 6.77
N GLY A 467 -8.62 -16.53 6.38
CA GLY A 467 -7.56 -17.54 6.29
C GLY A 467 -6.53 -17.29 5.19
N PHE A 468 -6.84 -16.47 4.19
CA PHE A 468 -5.95 -16.10 3.08
C PHE A 468 -5.59 -14.61 3.07
N PHE A 469 -5.88 -13.90 4.16
CA PHE A 469 -5.59 -12.48 4.27
C PHE A 469 -4.11 -12.17 3.97
N GLY A 470 -3.89 -11.24 3.07
CA GLY A 470 -2.55 -10.80 2.64
C GLY A 470 -1.86 -11.74 1.64
N ALA A 471 -2.41 -12.94 1.40
CA ALA A 471 -1.82 -13.90 0.46
C ALA A 471 -2.59 -13.98 -0.87
N LYS A 472 -3.93 -14.07 -0.80
CA LYS A 472 -4.76 -14.27 -1.99
C LYS A 472 -6.13 -13.60 -1.79
N PRO A 473 -6.46 -12.52 -2.50
CA PRO A 473 -7.79 -11.95 -2.51
C PRO A 473 -8.87 -12.93 -2.99
N GLN A 474 -10.05 -12.85 -2.40
CA GLN A 474 -11.23 -13.53 -2.92
C GLN A 474 -11.79 -12.78 -4.14
N LEU A 475 -11.83 -11.45 -4.05
CA LEU A 475 -12.37 -10.57 -5.09
C LEU A 475 -11.71 -9.20 -5.02
N VAL A 476 -11.35 -8.66 -6.17
CA VAL A 476 -10.91 -7.27 -6.33
C VAL A 476 -11.97 -6.50 -7.09
N LEU A 477 -12.49 -5.44 -6.46
CA LEU A 477 -13.43 -4.51 -7.07
C LEU A 477 -12.68 -3.24 -7.50
N LYS A 478 -12.91 -2.82 -8.73
CA LYS A 478 -12.47 -1.53 -9.27
C LYS A 478 -13.69 -0.65 -9.48
N SER A 479 -13.69 0.53 -8.84
CA SER A 479 -14.88 1.39 -8.86
C SER A 479 -16.16 0.61 -8.57
N GLY A 480 -16.10 -0.35 -7.64
CA GLY A 480 -17.23 -1.20 -7.27
C GLY A 480 -17.57 -2.32 -8.24
N PHE A 481 -16.88 -2.45 -9.37
CA PHE A 481 -17.15 -3.48 -10.37
C PHE A 481 -16.13 -4.63 -10.28
N PRO A 482 -16.54 -5.92 -10.37
CA PRO A 482 -15.63 -7.06 -10.25
C PRO A 482 -14.54 -7.03 -11.33
N ALA A 483 -13.27 -6.91 -10.92
CA ALA A 483 -12.14 -6.83 -11.83
C ALA A 483 -11.29 -8.10 -11.85
N TRP A 484 -11.06 -8.72 -10.69
CA TRP A 484 -10.25 -9.93 -10.54
C TRP A 484 -10.79 -10.77 -9.38
N GLY A 485 -10.79 -12.10 -9.50
CA GLY A 485 -11.29 -12.94 -8.42
C GLY A 485 -11.31 -14.42 -8.70
N VAL A 486 -11.85 -15.16 -7.75
CA VAL A 486 -12.05 -16.61 -7.82
C VAL A 486 -13.41 -16.90 -8.42
N THR A 487 -13.46 -17.79 -9.42
CA THR A 487 -14.69 -18.39 -9.94
C THR A 487 -14.57 -19.91 -9.98
N GLY A 488 -15.71 -20.60 -10.04
CA GLY A 488 -15.73 -22.04 -10.35
C GLY A 488 -15.46 -22.32 -11.83
N ASP A 489 -15.60 -23.58 -12.21
CA ASP A 489 -15.50 -24.01 -13.61
C ASP A 489 -16.45 -23.16 -14.49
N PRO A 490 -15.94 -22.40 -15.47
CA PRO A 490 -16.76 -21.52 -16.31
C PRO A 490 -17.77 -22.27 -17.19
N ASN A 491 -17.64 -23.58 -17.32
CA ASN A 491 -18.59 -24.46 -18.02
C ASN A 491 -19.69 -24.99 -17.08
N ALA A 492 -19.62 -24.72 -15.78
CA ALA A 492 -20.62 -25.21 -14.83
C ALA A 492 -21.77 -24.21 -14.65
N SER A 493 -22.91 -24.70 -14.16
CA SER A 493 -24.08 -23.87 -13.87
C SER A 493 -24.05 -23.23 -12.48
N VAL A 494 -23.04 -23.51 -11.67
CA VAL A 494 -22.82 -22.93 -10.34
C VAL A 494 -21.40 -22.40 -10.24
N ASP A 495 -21.25 -21.28 -9.57
CA ASP A 495 -20.01 -20.52 -9.47
C ASP A 495 -18.94 -21.14 -8.53
N ALA A 496 -19.32 -22.12 -7.71
CA ALA A 496 -18.44 -22.81 -6.78
C ALA A 496 -17.93 -24.18 -7.27
N SER A 497 -18.18 -24.54 -8.55
CA SER A 497 -17.78 -25.84 -9.11
C SER A 497 -16.27 -25.91 -9.33
N GLU A 498 -15.68 -27.05 -9.00
CA GLU A 498 -14.27 -27.34 -9.32
C GLU A 498 -14.05 -27.65 -10.81
N PRO A 499 -12.90 -27.28 -11.40
CA PRO A 499 -11.78 -26.59 -10.75
C PRO A 499 -12.05 -25.09 -10.54
N LEU A 500 -11.48 -24.53 -9.48
CA LEU A 500 -11.52 -23.08 -9.24
C LEU A 500 -10.54 -22.37 -10.19
N VAL A 501 -11.00 -21.27 -10.79
CA VAL A 501 -10.22 -20.39 -11.64
C VAL A 501 -10.04 -19.05 -10.94
N TYR A 502 -8.80 -18.58 -10.87
CA TYR A 502 -8.45 -17.27 -10.31
C TYR A 502 -7.95 -16.36 -11.44
N GLY A 503 -8.69 -15.33 -11.76
CA GLY A 503 -8.40 -14.53 -12.94
C GLY A 503 -9.33 -13.32 -13.12
N PRO A 504 -9.26 -12.70 -14.31
CA PRO A 504 -10.04 -11.50 -14.63
C PRO A 504 -11.55 -11.79 -14.60
N GLN A 505 -12.28 -10.83 -14.02
CA GLN A 505 -13.74 -10.76 -14.02
C GLN A 505 -14.21 -9.74 -15.07
N PHE A 506 -15.51 -9.47 -15.16
CA PHE A 506 -16.08 -8.58 -16.18
C PHE A 506 -15.38 -7.21 -16.29
N GLY A 507 -14.97 -6.63 -15.18
CA GLY A 507 -14.22 -5.36 -15.15
C GLY A 507 -12.82 -5.44 -15.74
N GLY A 508 -12.25 -6.66 -15.89
CA GLY A 508 -10.96 -6.90 -16.53
C GLY A 508 -11.04 -7.06 -18.06
N HIS A 509 -12.22 -6.86 -18.67
CA HIS A 509 -12.40 -7.11 -20.09
C HIS A 509 -12.87 -5.89 -20.88
N GLY A 510 -12.38 -5.79 -22.13
CA GLY A 510 -12.82 -4.79 -23.10
C GLY A 510 -12.64 -3.35 -22.64
N ALA A 511 -13.62 -2.50 -22.92
CA ALA A 511 -13.59 -1.10 -22.54
C ALA A 511 -13.78 -0.87 -21.04
N ALA A 512 -14.43 -1.81 -20.33
CA ALA A 512 -14.70 -1.70 -18.90
C ALA A 512 -13.43 -1.46 -18.10
N ALA A 513 -12.32 -2.11 -18.43
CA ALA A 513 -11.05 -1.98 -17.73
C ALA A 513 -10.56 -0.52 -17.63
N ALA A 514 -10.68 0.25 -18.70
CA ALA A 514 -10.31 1.66 -18.70
C ALA A 514 -11.37 2.54 -18.01
N GLU A 515 -12.67 2.25 -18.24
CA GLU A 515 -13.77 3.07 -17.73
C GLU A 515 -13.92 3.04 -16.22
N ILE A 516 -13.57 1.91 -15.56
CA ILE A 516 -13.56 1.77 -14.10
C ILE A 516 -12.25 2.19 -13.46
N SER A 517 -11.31 2.76 -14.22
CA SER A 517 -9.97 3.14 -13.76
C SER A 517 -9.69 4.61 -14.04
N VAL A 518 -8.70 5.17 -13.34
CA VAL A 518 -8.25 6.54 -13.55
C VAL A 518 -6.79 6.60 -14.00
N ALA A 519 -6.42 7.66 -14.71
CA ALA A 519 -5.06 8.04 -15.00
C ALA A 519 -4.68 9.23 -14.12
N PHE A 520 -3.68 9.06 -13.26
CA PHE A 520 -3.12 10.13 -12.45
C PHE A 520 -2.10 10.91 -13.28
N VAL A 521 -2.28 12.22 -13.34
CA VAL A 521 -1.46 13.14 -14.14
C VAL A 521 -1.11 14.38 -13.32
N SER A 522 -0.17 15.20 -13.80
CA SER A 522 0.07 16.51 -13.21
C SER A 522 -1.13 17.45 -13.41
N GLN A 523 -1.35 18.41 -12.51
CA GLN A 523 -2.36 19.45 -12.71
C GLN A 523 -2.07 20.26 -13.98
N ALA A 524 -0.78 20.53 -14.24
CA ALA A 524 -0.37 21.28 -15.43
C ALA A 524 -0.76 20.60 -16.74
N ALA A 525 -0.77 19.27 -16.79
CA ALA A 525 -1.27 18.53 -17.95
C ALA A 525 -2.76 18.77 -18.20
N LEU A 526 -3.57 18.78 -17.13
CA LEU A 526 -5.01 19.07 -17.25
C LEU A 526 -5.26 20.52 -17.67
N ASP A 527 -4.51 21.47 -17.11
CA ASP A 527 -4.63 22.90 -17.44
C ASP A 527 -4.22 23.19 -18.90
N ALA A 528 -3.26 22.42 -19.43
CA ALA A 528 -2.86 22.47 -20.82
C ALA A 528 -3.86 21.81 -21.80
N GLY A 529 -4.97 21.30 -21.29
CA GLY A 529 -6.01 20.66 -22.09
C GLY A 529 -5.57 19.31 -22.66
N LEU A 530 -4.97 18.44 -21.82
CA LEU A 530 -4.49 17.13 -22.23
C LEU A 530 -5.63 16.15 -22.60
N ASP A 531 -6.66 16.64 -23.28
CA ASP A 531 -7.68 15.82 -23.97
C ASP A 531 -7.06 14.88 -25.02
N LEU A 532 -5.79 15.14 -25.34
CA LEU A 532 -4.98 14.41 -26.31
C LEU A 532 -4.26 13.17 -25.72
N LEU A 533 -4.42 12.87 -24.41
CA LEU A 533 -3.97 11.56 -23.90
C LEU A 533 -4.78 10.47 -24.60
N PRO A 534 -4.17 9.59 -25.37
CA PRO A 534 -4.87 8.53 -26.10
C PRO A 534 -5.27 7.39 -25.14
N SER A 535 -6.04 7.74 -24.10
CA SER A 535 -6.56 6.82 -23.09
C SER A 535 -8.01 7.15 -22.79
N ARG A 536 -8.82 6.12 -22.58
CA ARG A 536 -10.25 6.24 -22.19
C ARG A 536 -10.42 6.54 -20.70
N ARG A 537 -9.38 6.39 -19.89
CA ARG A 537 -9.45 6.63 -18.45
C ARG A 537 -9.80 8.08 -18.13
N ARG A 538 -10.58 8.28 -17.10
CA ARG A 538 -10.75 9.60 -16.48
C ARG A 538 -9.40 10.08 -15.92
N ARG A 539 -9.02 11.31 -16.23
CA ARG A 539 -7.76 11.92 -15.74
C ARG A 539 -8.03 12.59 -14.40
N VAL A 540 -7.10 12.42 -13.48
CA VAL A 540 -7.15 13.00 -12.14
C VAL A 540 -5.79 13.61 -11.82
N ALA A 541 -5.80 14.87 -11.39
CA ALA A 541 -4.56 15.53 -11.00
C ALA A 541 -4.07 15.02 -9.64
N VAL A 542 -2.76 14.78 -9.55
CA VAL A 542 -2.08 14.66 -8.26
C VAL A 542 -1.96 16.03 -7.60
N ARG A 543 -2.00 16.09 -6.27
CA ARG A 543 -2.00 17.36 -5.52
C ARG A 543 -1.44 17.17 -4.11
N ARG A 544 -0.92 18.27 -3.53
CA ARG A 544 -0.46 18.33 -2.13
C ARG A 544 0.69 17.38 -1.83
N THR A 545 1.67 17.34 -2.70
CA THR A 545 2.82 16.44 -2.56
C THR A 545 4.04 17.14 -1.93
N ARG A 546 4.08 18.49 -1.87
CA ARG A 546 5.32 19.24 -1.61
C ARG A 546 5.52 19.74 -0.18
N SER A 547 4.50 19.78 0.64
CA SER A 547 4.61 20.20 2.05
C SER A 547 4.51 19.03 3.03
N LEU A 548 4.79 17.82 2.57
CA LEU A 548 4.68 16.61 3.37
C LEU A 548 5.94 16.34 4.19
N SER A 549 5.72 15.73 5.33
CA SER A 549 6.75 15.18 6.20
C SER A 549 6.35 13.79 6.68
N SER A 550 7.25 13.10 7.36
CA SER A 550 6.95 11.81 8.01
C SER A 550 5.82 11.93 9.03
N THR A 551 5.57 13.12 9.60
CA THR A 551 4.45 13.35 10.52
C THR A 551 3.08 13.31 9.89
N ASP A 552 2.98 13.44 8.56
CA ASP A 552 1.74 13.34 7.80
C ASP A 552 1.36 11.88 7.48
N MET A 553 2.26 10.94 7.75
CA MET A 553 2.05 9.52 7.46
C MET A 553 1.13 8.87 8.50
N VAL A 554 -0.01 8.40 8.05
CA VAL A 554 -1.04 7.78 8.91
C VAL A 554 -0.44 6.58 9.64
N ARG A 555 -0.53 6.58 10.99
CA ARG A 555 -0.01 5.53 11.90
C ARG A 555 1.49 5.24 11.78
N ASN A 556 2.22 6.02 10.99
CA ASN A 556 3.65 5.90 10.74
C ASN A 556 4.33 7.27 10.81
N SER A 557 3.94 8.07 11.78
CA SER A 557 4.35 9.47 11.95
C SER A 557 5.45 9.66 13.01
N THR A 558 6.19 8.61 13.31
CA THR A 558 7.29 8.66 14.29
C THR A 558 8.43 9.51 13.75
N LEU A 559 8.95 10.40 14.59
CA LEU A 559 10.18 11.14 14.36
C LEU A 559 11.23 10.64 15.36
N ALA A 560 12.38 10.26 14.87
CA ALA A 560 13.54 9.87 15.67
C ALA A 560 14.82 10.13 14.90
N VAL A 561 15.93 10.27 15.61
CA VAL A 561 17.25 10.34 14.99
C VAL A 561 17.68 8.92 14.62
N VAL A 562 17.89 8.67 13.34
CA VAL A 562 18.41 7.39 12.85
C VAL A 562 19.86 7.59 12.42
N GLU A 563 20.76 6.85 13.06
CA GLU A 563 22.20 6.87 12.78
C GLU A 563 22.64 5.47 12.32
N VAL A 564 23.53 5.46 11.35
CA VAL A 564 24.17 4.22 10.89
C VAL A 564 25.66 4.42 10.93
N ASP A 565 26.35 3.57 11.65
CA ASP A 565 27.81 3.58 11.68
C ASP A 565 28.36 3.02 10.35
N GLU A 566 29.08 3.83 9.63
CA GLU A 566 29.57 3.50 8.27
C GLU A 566 30.57 2.34 8.23
N HIS A 567 31.24 2.05 9.35
CA HIS A 567 32.25 0.98 9.42
C HIS A 567 31.68 -0.33 9.93
N THR A 568 30.78 -0.26 10.93
CA THR A 568 30.23 -1.46 11.57
C THR A 568 28.82 -1.81 11.06
N GLY A 569 28.16 -0.90 10.38
CA GLY A 569 26.76 -1.03 9.95
C GLY A 569 25.75 -1.03 11.12
N VAL A 570 26.17 -0.70 12.33
CA VAL A 570 25.28 -0.66 13.49
C VAL A 570 24.30 0.51 13.33
N VAL A 571 23.02 0.20 13.39
CA VAL A 571 21.93 1.19 13.32
C VAL A 571 21.49 1.56 14.74
N ARG A 572 21.30 2.85 14.98
CA ARG A 572 20.79 3.41 16.24
C ARG A 572 19.57 4.27 15.99
N VAL A 573 18.63 4.21 16.91
CA VAL A 573 17.46 5.11 16.94
C VAL A 573 17.50 5.85 18.27
N ASP A 574 17.61 7.18 18.23
CA ASP A 574 17.79 8.04 19.40
C ASP A 574 18.95 7.59 20.31
N GLY A 575 20.03 7.09 19.69
CA GLY A 575 21.23 6.59 20.38
C GLY A 575 21.18 5.11 20.77
N ASP A 576 20.02 4.48 20.81
CA ASP A 576 19.87 3.06 21.15
C ASP A 576 20.08 2.16 19.93
N PRO A 577 20.90 1.10 20.02
CA PRO A 577 21.11 0.18 18.92
C PRO A 577 19.83 -0.64 18.64
N VAL A 578 19.45 -0.70 17.36
CA VAL A 578 18.28 -1.46 16.90
C VAL A 578 18.68 -2.57 15.94
N ARG A 579 18.15 -3.75 16.19
CA ARG A 579 18.33 -4.93 15.33
C ARG A 579 17.20 -5.92 15.54
N SER A 580 16.91 -6.72 14.51
CA SER A 580 16.13 -7.95 14.66
C SER A 580 16.98 -9.17 14.31
N THR A 581 16.58 -10.32 14.78
CA THR A 581 17.22 -11.59 14.39
C THR A 581 16.63 -12.11 13.08
N PRO A 582 17.41 -12.82 12.25
CA PRO A 582 16.86 -13.44 11.05
C PRO A 582 15.73 -14.41 11.40
N ALA A 583 14.63 -14.37 10.66
CA ALA A 583 13.53 -15.29 10.84
C ALA A 583 13.88 -16.68 10.30
N GLU A 584 13.64 -17.73 11.10
CA GLU A 584 13.76 -19.14 10.68
C GLU A 584 12.56 -19.59 9.83
N ALA A 585 11.40 -18.98 10.06
CA ALA A 585 10.16 -19.22 9.34
C ALA A 585 9.34 -17.94 9.23
N VAL A 586 8.72 -17.74 8.08
CA VAL A 586 7.86 -16.59 7.81
C VAL A 586 6.41 -17.03 7.58
N ALA A 587 5.47 -16.24 8.07
CA ALA A 587 4.05 -16.44 7.84
C ALA A 587 3.67 -16.23 6.37
N LEU A 588 2.51 -16.75 5.98
CA LEU A 588 1.86 -16.61 4.67
C LEU A 588 2.60 -17.30 3.51
N SER A 589 3.82 -17.77 3.68
CA SER A 589 4.61 -18.39 2.61
C SER A 589 3.94 -19.63 2.03
N ARG A 590 3.34 -20.47 2.88
CA ARG A 590 2.60 -21.67 2.45
C ARG A 590 1.32 -21.31 1.71
N LEU A 591 0.59 -20.30 2.17
CA LEU A 591 -0.69 -19.89 1.59
C LEU A 591 -0.53 -19.23 0.21
N TYR A 592 0.64 -18.67 -0.09
CA TYR A 592 0.92 -18.06 -1.37
C TYR A 592 0.84 -19.06 -2.54
N PHE A 593 1.19 -20.31 -2.30
CA PHE A 593 1.22 -21.38 -3.31
C PHE A 593 -0.06 -22.23 -3.34
N LEU A 594 -0.99 -21.98 -2.44
CA LEU A 594 -2.30 -22.64 -2.42
C LEU A 594 -3.36 -21.81 -3.16
#